data_d43ee61e6d80c9c528d2e417927b1511
#
_entry.id   d43ee61e6d80c9c528d2e417927b1511
#
_cell.length_a   1.000
_cell.length_b   1.000
_cell.length_c   1.000
_cell.angle_alpha   90.00
_cell.angle_beta   90.00
_cell.angle_gamma   90.00
#
_symmetry.space_group_name_H-M   'P 1'
#
loop_
_entity.id
_entity.type
_entity.pdbx_description
1 polymer ?
#
loop_
_entity_poly.entity_id
_entity_poly.type
_entity_poly.pdbx_seq_one_letter_code
_entity_poly.pdbx_strand_id
1 'polypeptide(L)'
;EVGLLIPSRLLRETSRAATRAENQNSGRLRAPVNRAKTYNLAMIDLSSLFGQIDIYLFDQLLRGRIGPGMTVLDAGCGHGRNLVFFLRQAYQISAVDPDPDAVRAVRSLAGRLAPQLPLSNFRAEAVESSSFPDHAADVVISSAVLHFARDESHFQAMLRGTWRLVKPNGLFFCRLASSIGMESRFTSLGGRRFALPDGTERFLVDEPYLLELTSGLGGALADPLKTTVVQDRRCMTTWVLRKVA
;
A
#
# COMPACT_ATOMS: atom_id res chain seq x y z
N GLU A 1 -3.66 27.09 9.15
CA GLU A 1 -4.11 26.51 10.44
C GLU A 1 -5.24 25.54 10.15
N VAL A 2 -4.95 24.24 10.15
CA VAL A 2 -5.96 23.19 10.05
C VAL A 2 -5.95 22.45 11.37
N GLY A 3 -6.93 22.78 12.23
CA GLY A 3 -7.13 22.14 13.50
C GLY A 3 -7.61 20.70 13.34
N LEU A 4 -6.92 19.76 13.97
CA LEU A 4 -7.36 18.38 14.12
C LEU A 4 -8.57 18.36 15.07
N LEU A 5 -9.75 18.10 14.54
CA LEU A 5 -10.95 17.79 15.31
C LEU A 5 -10.90 16.31 15.75
N ILE A 6 -10.59 16.10 17.03
CA ILE A 6 -10.75 14.78 17.68
C ILE A 6 -12.24 14.64 18.04
N PRO A 7 -12.91 13.51 17.70
CA PRO A 7 -14.32 13.33 18.04
C PRO A 7 -14.54 13.25 19.56
N SER A 8 -15.41 14.09 20.06
CA SER A 8 -15.73 14.31 21.48
C SER A 8 -16.53 13.20 22.17
N ARG A 9 -16.42 11.95 21.73
CA ARG A 9 -17.18 10.81 22.29
C ARG A 9 -16.46 9.98 23.36
N LEU A 10 -15.20 10.26 23.63
CA LEU A 10 -14.38 9.51 24.61
C LEU A 10 -14.21 10.21 25.99
N LEU A 11 -14.86 11.34 26.21
CA LEU A 11 -14.70 12.13 27.45
C LEU A 11 -15.96 12.19 28.34
N ARG A 12 -16.98 11.35 28.14
CA ARG A 12 -18.23 11.43 28.93
C ARG A 12 -18.52 10.30 29.90
N GLU A 13 -17.59 9.42 30.21
CA GLU A 13 -17.85 8.32 31.17
C GLU A 13 -17.06 8.35 32.48
N THR A 14 -16.40 9.46 32.85
CA THR A 14 -15.69 9.54 34.13
C THR A 14 -16.19 10.59 35.09
N SER A 15 -17.43 11.12 34.93
CA SER A 15 -17.96 12.14 35.86
C SER A 15 -19.34 11.76 36.36
N ARG A 16 -19.49 10.64 37.03
CA ARG A 16 -20.65 10.35 37.92
C ARG A 16 -20.35 9.31 38.98
N ALA A 17 -19.42 9.58 39.88
CA ALA A 17 -19.33 8.85 41.16
C ALA A 17 -18.47 9.62 42.16
N ALA A 18 -18.92 10.78 42.59
CA ALA A 18 -18.37 11.45 43.76
C ALA A 18 -19.38 12.46 44.31
N THR A 19 -20.45 11.99 44.92
CA THR A 19 -21.21 12.77 45.89
C THR A 19 -22.03 11.81 46.77
N ARG A 20 -21.46 11.37 47.90
CA ARG A 20 -22.13 11.09 49.17
C ARG A 20 -21.20 10.29 50.09
N ALA A 21 -20.58 10.95 51.00
CA ALA A 21 -20.42 10.55 52.41
C ALA A 21 -19.49 11.55 53.10
N GLU A 22 -20.07 12.61 53.60
CA GLU A 22 -19.54 13.28 54.80
C GLU A 22 -20.06 12.49 56.01
N ASN A 23 -19.20 11.96 56.85
CA ASN A 23 -19.04 12.36 58.26
C ASN A 23 -18.21 11.36 59.08
N GLN A 24 -17.30 11.94 59.84
CA GLN A 24 -16.69 11.41 61.10
C GLN A 24 -15.62 10.26 61.00
N ASN A 25 -14.35 10.56 61.11
CA ASN A 25 -13.59 10.42 62.34
C ASN A 25 -12.13 10.84 62.19
N SER A 26 -11.61 11.49 63.21
CA SER A 26 -10.24 11.95 63.37
C SER A 26 -9.20 10.84 63.39
N GLY A 27 -8.14 10.97 62.58
CA GLY A 27 -7.01 10.05 62.71
C GLY A 27 -5.99 10.15 61.54
N ARG A 28 -4.91 10.90 61.76
CA ARG A 28 -3.62 10.87 61.06
C ARG A 28 -3.66 10.86 59.53
N LEU A 29 -3.41 12.00 58.96
CA LEU A 29 -3.07 12.23 57.54
C LEU A 29 -1.85 11.38 57.14
N ARG A 30 -2.07 10.22 56.47
CA ARG A 30 -1.11 9.64 55.54
C ARG A 30 -1.45 10.18 54.17
N ALA A 31 -0.52 10.90 53.58
CA ALA A 31 -0.62 11.33 52.17
C ALA A 31 -0.88 10.11 51.27
N PRO A 32 -1.82 10.19 50.31
CA PRO A 32 -2.02 9.12 49.37
C PRO A 32 -0.75 9.01 48.51
N VAL A 33 -0.08 7.85 48.61
CA VAL A 33 0.96 7.47 47.67
C VAL A 33 0.28 7.38 46.29
N ASN A 34 0.52 8.40 45.48
CA ASN A 34 0.09 8.43 44.10
C ASN A 34 0.76 7.26 43.40
N ARG A 35 0.09 6.09 43.30
CA ARG A 35 0.50 5.00 42.44
C ARG A 35 0.42 5.51 41.04
N ALA A 36 1.52 6.03 40.51
CA ALA A 36 1.70 6.24 39.08
C ALA A 36 1.29 4.94 38.40
N LYS A 37 0.17 4.96 37.69
CA LYS A 37 -0.20 3.91 36.76
C LYS A 37 0.92 3.86 35.74
N THR A 38 1.84 2.91 35.89
CA THR A 38 2.83 2.60 34.88
C THR A 38 2.03 2.08 33.69
N TYR A 39 1.76 2.96 32.73
CA TYR A 39 1.28 2.53 31.42
C TYR A 39 2.43 1.76 30.80
N ASN A 40 2.35 0.45 30.84
CA ASN A 40 3.21 -0.43 30.08
C ASN A 40 2.80 -0.23 28.61
N LEU A 41 3.29 0.85 27.99
CA LEU A 41 3.25 1.03 26.54
C LEU A 41 4.16 -0.06 25.99
N ALA A 42 3.58 -1.25 25.73
CA ALA A 42 4.23 -2.21 24.88
C ALA A 42 4.57 -1.46 23.60
N MET A 43 5.87 -1.26 23.35
CA MET A 43 6.33 -0.63 22.12
C MET A 43 5.72 -1.42 20.97
N ILE A 44 4.88 -0.75 20.14
CA ILE A 44 4.32 -1.38 18.95
C ILE A 44 5.49 -1.66 18.03
N ASP A 45 5.75 -2.94 17.76
CA ASP A 45 6.72 -3.33 16.74
C ASP A 45 6.13 -3.07 15.34
N LEU A 46 6.41 -1.87 14.82
CA LEU A 46 5.96 -1.44 13.51
C LEU A 46 6.49 -2.34 12.38
N SER A 47 7.74 -2.85 12.54
CA SER A 47 8.33 -3.76 11.57
C SER A 47 7.55 -5.08 11.51
N SER A 48 7.18 -5.63 12.65
CA SER A 48 6.32 -6.82 12.71
C SER A 48 4.92 -6.55 12.14
N LEU A 49 4.35 -5.36 12.40
CA LEU A 49 3.00 -5.02 11.96
C LEU A 49 2.90 -4.79 10.45
N PHE A 50 3.82 -4.02 9.88
CA PHE A 50 3.77 -3.57 8.50
C PHE A 50 4.70 -4.35 7.55
N GLY A 51 5.67 -5.09 8.08
CA GLY A 51 6.72 -5.71 7.28
C GLY A 51 7.56 -4.65 6.55
N GLN A 52 7.86 -4.91 5.28
CA GLN A 52 8.60 -4.01 4.40
C GLN A 52 7.68 -3.30 3.40
N ILE A 53 6.51 -2.88 3.86
CA ILE A 53 5.52 -2.19 3.02
C ILE A 53 6.14 -0.99 2.29
N ASP A 54 5.75 -0.76 1.06
CA ASP A 54 6.11 0.45 0.33
C ASP A 54 5.60 1.69 1.06
N ILE A 55 6.49 2.65 1.35
CA ILE A 55 6.15 3.83 2.15
C ILE A 55 5.02 4.68 1.53
N TYR A 56 4.91 4.72 0.20
CA TYR A 56 3.84 5.44 -0.47
C TYR A 56 2.52 4.67 -0.49
N LEU A 57 2.56 3.33 -0.39
CA LEU A 57 1.38 2.51 -0.13
C LEU A 57 0.91 2.70 1.32
N PHE A 58 1.85 2.78 2.26
CA PHE A 58 1.55 3.12 3.65
C PHE A 58 0.89 4.51 3.77
N ASP A 59 1.34 5.52 3.00
CA ASP A 59 0.70 6.83 2.93
C ASP A 59 -0.79 6.73 2.52
N GLN A 60 -1.16 5.79 1.63
CA GLN A 60 -2.57 5.58 1.26
C GLN A 60 -3.42 5.04 2.42
N LEU A 61 -2.84 4.21 3.27
CA LEU A 61 -3.47 3.76 4.52
C LEU A 61 -3.68 4.93 5.49
N LEU A 62 -2.63 5.74 5.71
CA LEU A 62 -2.71 6.91 6.59
C LEU A 62 -3.74 7.94 6.14
N ARG A 63 -3.94 8.08 4.82
CA ARG A 63 -4.98 8.96 4.24
C ARG A 63 -6.39 8.38 4.31
N GLY A 64 -6.56 7.18 4.83
CA GLY A 64 -7.85 6.48 4.90
C GLY A 64 -8.42 6.10 3.53
N ARG A 65 -7.58 6.04 2.47
CA ARG A 65 -8.02 5.64 1.13
C ARG A 65 -8.15 4.13 1.00
N ILE A 66 -7.44 3.40 1.83
CA ILE A 66 -7.51 1.95 1.97
C ILE A 66 -8.02 1.68 3.38
N GLY A 67 -9.25 1.20 3.48
CA GLY A 67 -9.95 0.99 4.74
C GLY A 67 -10.37 -0.45 4.97
N PRO A 68 -10.80 -0.79 6.18
CA PRO A 68 -11.29 -2.12 6.52
C PRO A 68 -12.43 -2.57 5.60
N GLY A 69 -12.45 -3.85 5.28
CA GLY A 69 -13.50 -4.45 4.42
C GLY A 69 -13.23 -4.34 2.92
N MET A 70 -12.23 -3.56 2.48
CA MET A 70 -11.82 -3.52 1.09
C MET A 70 -11.13 -4.81 0.67
N THR A 71 -11.34 -5.23 -0.58
CA THR A 71 -10.58 -6.29 -1.23
C THR A 71 -9.30 -5.70 -1.84
N VAL A 72 -8.16 -6.38 -1.62
CA VAL A 72 -6.84 -5.95 -2.10
C VAL A 72 -6.27 -7.01 -3.03
N LEU A 73 -5.76 -6.61 -4.19
CA LEU A 73 -5.04 -7.48 -5.11
C LEU A 73 -3.66 -6.91 -5.38
N ASP A 74 -2.61 -7.72 -5.11
CA ASP A 74 -1.22 -7.36 -5.41
C ASP A 74 -0.79 -8.01 -6.73
N ALA A 75 -0.68 -7.19 -7.77
CA ALA A 75 -0.32 -7.58 -9.12
C ALA A 75 1.20 -7.49 -9.32
N GLY A 76 1.88 -8.62 -9.25
CA GLY A 76 3.33 -8.75 -9.16
C GLY A 76 3.78 -8.69 -7.70
N CYS A 77 3.26 -9.61 -6.89
CA CYS A 77 3.39 -9.56 -5.43
C CYS A 77 4.80 -9.89 -4.92
N GLY A 78 5.66 -10.53 -5.75
CA GLY A 78 6.95 -11.06 -5.31
C GLY A 78 6.77 -11.91 -4.05
N HIS A 79 7.63 -11.74 -3.07
CA HIS A 79 7.57 -12.47 -1.79
C HIS A 79 6.56 -11.87 -0.79
N GLY A 80 5.66 -10.97 -1.21
CA GLY A 80 4.56 -10.46 -0.39
C GLY A 80 4.94 -9.34 0.58
N ARG A 81 5.99 -8.55 0.29
CA ARG A 81 6.45 -7.46 1.19
C ARG A 81 5.34 -6.45 1.51
N ASN A 82 4.44 -6.20 0.58
CA ASN A 82 3.32 -5.25 0.75
C ASN A 82 2.10 -5.87 1.44
N LEU A 83 2.07 -7.19 1.63
CA LEU A 83 0.86 -7.90 2.08
C LEU A 83 0.80 -8.12 3.60
N VAL A 84 1.91 -7.97 4.34
CA VAL A 84 1.98 -8.33 5.78
C VAL A 84 0.88 -7.63 6.59
N PHE A 85 0.75 -6.31 6.45
CA PHE A 85 -0.27 -5.53 7.15
C PHE A 85 -1.68 -6.00 6.79
N PHE A 86 -1.98 -6.14 5.52
CA PHE A 86 -3.31 -6.52 5.05
C PHE A 86 -3.70 -7.93 5.52
N LEU A 87 -2.75 -8.89 5.49
CA LEU A 87 -2.97 -10.24 6.01
C LEU A 87 -3.27 -10.23 7.52
N ARG A 88 -2.51 -9.45 8.30
CA ARG A 88 -2.72 -9.31 9.76
C ARG A 88 -4.04 -8.64 10.11
N GLN A 89 -4.52 -7.72 9.28
CA GLN A 89 -5.76 -6.98 9.49
C GLN A 89 -6.97 -7.64 8.81
N ALA A 90 -6.84 -8.91 8.42
CA ALA A 90 -7.92 -9.74 7.87
C ALA A 90 -8.61 -9.15 6.61
N TYR A 91 -7.87 -8.42 5.78
CA TYR A 91 -8.38 -8.01 4.48
C TYR A 91 -8.64 -9.24 3.59
N GLN A 92 -9.57 -9.11 2.64
CA GLN A 92 -9.72 -10.06 1.55
C GLN A 92 -8.61 -9.82 0.53
N ILE A 93 -7.65 -10.75 0.44
CA ILE A 93 -6.44 -10.59 -0.35
C ILE A 93 -6.38 -11.61 -1.46
N SER A 94 -5.96 -11.13 -2.63
CA SER A 94 -5.53 -11.91 -3.77
C SER A 94 -4.18 -11.41 -4.25
N ALA A 95 -3.40 -12.28 -4.90
CA ALA A 95 -2.13 -11.87 -5.49
C ALA A 95 -1.75 -12.73 -6.69
N VAL A 96 -1.01 -12.12 -7.62
CA VAL A 96 -0.40 -12.82 -8.75
C VAL A 96 1.08 -12.46 -8.86
N ASP A 97 1.88 -13.42 -9.29
CA ASP A 97 3.26 -13.22 -9.71
C ASP A 97 3.62 -14.31 -10.71
N PRO A 98 4.36 -14.05 -11.79
CA PRO A 98 4.77 -15.10 -12.74
C PRO A 98 5.76 -16.09 -12.13
N ASP A 99 6.46 -15.73 -11.05
CA ASP A 99 7.38 -16.62 -10.34
C ASP A 99 6.64 -17.55 -9.37
N PRO A 100 6.63 -18.88 -9.59
CA PRO A 100 5.98 -19.83 -8.68
C PRO A 100 6.62 -19.84 -7.28
N ASP A 101 7.89 -19.48 -7.13
CA ASP A 101 8.58 -19.46 -5.85
C ASP A 101 8.11 -18.26 -5.03
N ALA A 102 7.93 -17.12 -5.66
CA ALA A 102 7.31 -15.95 -5.05
C ALA A 102 5.90 -16.28 -4.54
N VAL A 103 5.09 -16.93 -5.36
CA VAL A 103 3.73 -17.33 -4.97
C VAL A 103 3.72 -18.34 -3.82
N ARG A 104 4.67 -19.31 -3.81
CA ARG A 104 4.83 -20.24 -2.67
C ARG A 104 5.16 -19.50 -1.38
N ALA A 105 6.05 -18.50 -1.44
CA ALA A 105 6.39 -17.67 -0.29
C ALA A 105 5.18 -16.91 0.25
N VAL A 106 4.37 -16.30 -0.65
CA VAL A 106 3.15 -15.59 -0.27
C VAL A 106 2.10 -16.53 0.32
N ARG A 107 1.90 -17.72 -0.25
CA ARG A 107 1.01 -18.75 0.33
C ARG A 107 1.44 -19.16 1.74
N SER A 108 2.75 -19.36 1.97
CA SER A 108 3.31 -19.65 3.29
C SER A 108 3.08 -18.47 4.26
N LEU A 109 3.28 -17.24 3.81
CA LEU A 109 3.02 -16.04 4.59
C LEU A 109 1.53 -15.93 4.96
N ALA A 110 0.63 -16.11 4.02
CA ALA A 110 -0.81 -16.09 4.22
C ALA A 110 -1.25 -17.21 5.18
N GLY A 111 -0.73 -18.42 5.05
CA GLY A 111 -1.03 -19.53 5.96
C GLY A 111 -0.66 -19.26 7.42
N ARG A 112 0.37 -18.41 7.65
CA ARG A 112 0.75 -18.00 9.03
C ARG A 112 -0.06 -16.81 9.55
N LEU A 113 -0.41 -15.84 8.70
CA LEU A 113 -0.98 -14.56 9.14
C LEU A 113 -2.51 -14.48 8.94
N ALA A 114 -3.04 -15.21 7.98
CA ALA A 114 -4.45 -15.21 7.61
C ALA A 114 -4.89 -16.61 7.10
N PRO A 115 -4.85 -17.64 7.94
CA PRO A 115 -5.09 -19.05 7.54
C PRO A 115 -6.51 -19.29 6.99
N GLN A 116 -7.42 -18.36 7.18
CA GLN A 116 -8.78 -18.39 6.65
C GLN A 116 -8.86 -18.06 5.16
N LEU A 117 -7.81 -17.46 4.57
CA LEU A 117 -7.81 -17.11 3.15
C LEU A 117 -7.54 -18.37 2.29
N PRO A 118 -8.35 -18.60 1.23
CA PRO A 118 -8.10 -19.68 0.30
C PRO A 118 -6.74 -19.52 -0.41
N LEU A 119 -5.94 -20.58 -0.47
CA LEU A 119 -4.66 -20.55 -1.18
C LEU A 119 -4.82 -20.32 -2.69
N SER A 120 -6.01 -20.57 -3.26
CA SER A 120 -6.36 -20.26 -4.65
C SER A 120 -6.38 -18.76 -4.96
N ASN A 121 -6.39 -17.90 -3.92
CA ASN A 121 -6.27 -16.46 -4.07
C ASN A 121 -4.86 -16.02 -4.50
N PHE A 122 -3.87 -16.92 -4.41
CA PHE A 122 -2.47 -16.63 -4.75
C PHE A 122 -2.07 -17.47 -5.96
N ARG A 123 -1.89 -16.84 -7.13
CA ARG A 123 -1.76 -17.52 -8.41
C ARG A 123 -0.42 -17.25 -9.08
N ALA A 124 0.20 -18.30 -9.62
CA ALA A 124 1.43 -18.18 -10.42
C ALA A 124 1.05 -17.81 -11.86
N GLU A 125 0.81 -16.53 -12.11
CA GLU A 125 0.31 -15.97 -13.37
C GLU A 125 0.97 -14.63 -13.64
N ALA A 126 1.22 -14.31 -14.91
CA ALA A 126 1.63 -12.96 -15.31
C ALA A 126 0.44 -11.99 -15.21
N VAL A 127 0.72 -10.73 -14.91
CA VAL A 127 -0.32 -9.71 -14.67
C VAL A 127 -1.18 -9.46 -15.92
N GLU A 128 -0.58 -9.56 -17.13
CA GLU A 128 -1.26 -9.39 -18.41
C GLU A 128 -2.20 -10.55 -18.78
N SER A 129 -2.01 -11.71 -18.16
CA SER A 129 -2.81 -12.92 -18.40
C SER A 129 -3.47 -13.48 -17.15
N SER A 130 -3.61 -12.65 -16.13
CA SER A 130 -4.24 -13.05 -14.87
C SER A 130 -5.66 -13.57 -15.08
N SER A 131 -5.97 -14.71 -14.46
CA SER A 131 -7.28 -15.37 -14.52
C SER A 131 -8.30 -14.80 -13.55
N PHE A 132 -7.96 -13.77 -12.76
CA PHE A 132 -8.93 -13.04 -11.95
C PHE A 132 -9.93 -12.30 -12.83
N PRO A 133 -11.22 -12.24 -12.43
CA PRO A 133 -12.24 -11.53 -13.20
C PRO A 133 -11.98 -10.02 -13.21
N ASP A 134 -12.60 -9.33 -14.14
CA ASP A 134 -12.63 -7.87 -14.15
C ASP A 134 -13.26 -7.34 -12.86
N HIS A 135 -12.82 -6.18 -12.40
CA HIS A 135 -13.34 -5.56 -11.19
C HIS A 135 -13.19 -6.42 -9.92
N ALA A 136 -12.10 -7.19 -9.81
CA ALA A 136 -11.85 -8.12 -8.72
C ALA A 136 -11.58 -7.44 -7.37
N ALA A 137 -11.02 -6.23 -7.35
CA ALA A 137 -10.55 -5.61 -6.13
C ALA A 137 -10.87 -4.11 -6.02
N ASP A 138 -11.11 -3.66 -4.76
CA ASP A 138 -11.25 -2.25 -4.43
C ASP A 138 -9.91 -1.52 -4.52
N VAL A 139 -8.82 -2.24 -4.24
CA VAL A 139 -7.45 -1.74 -4.33
C VAL A 139 -6.61 -2.72 -5.12
N VAL A 140 -5.97 -2.26 -6.18
CA VAL A 140 -4.96 -3.02 -6.93
C VAL A 140 -3.60 -2.37 -6.75
N ILE A 141 -2.64 -3.16 -6.30
CA ILE A 141 -1.25 -2.75 -6.07
C ILE A 141 -0.40 -3.25 -7.25
N SER A 142 0.45 -2.39 -7.80
CA SER A 142 1.49 -2.73 -8.79
C SER A 142 2.79 -2.00 -8.42
N SER A 143 3.50 -2.55 -7.45
CA SER A 143 4.70 -1.90 -6.90
C SER A 143 5.97 -2.54 -7.44
N ALA A 144 6.70 -1.83 -8.29
CA ALA A 144 7.92 -2.27 -8.94
C ALA A 144 7.69 -3.45 -9.93
N VAL A 145 6.66 -3.36 -10.76
CA VAL A 145 6.25 -4.40 -11.70
C VAL A 145 6.31 -3.93 -13.16
N LEU A 146 5.58 -2.87 -13.52
CA LEU A 146 5.41 -2.46 -14.92
C LEU A 146 6.71 -2.07 -15.63
N HIS A 147 7.72 -1.65 -14.89
CA HIS A 147 9.03 -1.29 -15.46
C HIS A 147 9.86 -2.49 -15.93
N PHE A 148 9.39 -3.73 -15.71
CA PHE A 148 9.98 -4.93 -16.29
C PHE A 148 9.46 -5.24 -17.71
N ALA A 149 8.61 -4.40 -18.25
CA ALA A 149 8.13 -4.55 -19.62
C ALA A 149 9.30 -4.61 -20.61
N ARG A 150 9.18 -5.51 -21.58
CA ARG A 150 10.20 -5.74 -22.62
C ARG A 150 10.17 -4.66 -23.70
N ASP A 151 8.97 -4.15 -23.95
CA ASP A 151 8.67 -3.13 -24.95
C ASP A 151 7.35 -2.44 -24.63
N GLU A 152 6.96 -1.47 -25.48
CA GLU A 152 5.73 -0.70 -25.33
C GLU A 152 4.47 -1.59 -25.34
N SER A 153 4.42 -2.56 -26.25
CA SER A 153 3.27 -3.48 -26.37
C SER A 153 3.08 -4.30 -25.11
N HIS A 154 4.18 -4.81 -24.55
CA HIS A 154 4.16 -5.56 -23.30
C HIS A 154 3.77 -4.67 -22.12
N PHE A 155 4.31 -3.45 -22.04
CA PHE A 155 3.92 -2.48 -21.00
C PHE A 155 2.41 -2.22 -21.03
N GLN A 156 1.86 -1.97 -22.22
CA GLN A 156 0.43 -1.75 -22.42
C GLN A 156 -0.41 -2.98 -22.04
N ALA A 157 0.07 -4.17 -22.35
CA ALA A 157 -0.61 -5.42 -21.97
C ALA A 157 -0.63 -5.58 -20.43
N MET A 158 0.52 -5.42 -19.76
CA MET A 158 0.65 -5.47 -18.31
C MET A 158 -0.25 -4.43 -17.63
N LEU A 159 -0.24 -3.19 -18.12
CA LEU A 159 -1.05 -2.11 -17.59
C LEU A 159 -2.55 -2.39 -17.72
N ARG A 160 -3.02 -2.78 -18.91
CA ARG A 160 -4.43 -3.16 -19.13
C ARG A 160 -4.84 -4.36 -18.29
N GLY A 161 -3.97 -5.39 -18.22
CA GLY A 161 -4.20 -6.57 -17.39
C GLY A 161 -4.38 -6.24 -15.91
N THR A 162 -3.59 -5.30 -15.39
CA THR A 162 -3.69 -4.83 -14.01
C THR A 162 -4.88 -3.91 -13.80
N TRP A 163 -5.11 -2.95 -14.72
CA TRP A 163 -6.19 -1.96 -14.61
C TRP A 163 -7.60 -2.57 -14.66
N ARG A 164 -7.83 -3.62 -15.48
CA ARG A 164 -9.14 -4.26 -15.54
C ARG A 164 -9.60 -4.83 -14.19
N LEU A 165 -8.63 -5.24 -13.34
CA LEU A 165 -8.89 -5.81 -12.02
C LEU A 165 -9.44 -4.79 -11.01
N VAL A 166 -9.25 -3.49 -11.25
CA VAL A 166 -9.74 -2.42 -10.39
C VAL A 166 -11.24 -2.27 -10.55
N LYS A 167 -12.00 -2.30 -9.45
CA LYS A 167 -13.43 -1.99 -9.44
C LYS A 167 -13.72 -0.55 -9.86
N PRO A 168 -14.92 -0.22 -10.37
CA PRO A 168 -15.38 1.15 -10.47
C PRO A 168 -15.21 1.88 -9.13
N ASN A 169 -14.71 3.10 -9.13
CA ASN A 169 -14.33 3.89 -7.96
C ASN A 169 -13.20 3.30 -7.11
N GLY A 170 -12.58 2.18 -7.55
CA GLY A 170 -11.45 1.55 -6.88
C GLY A 170 -10.15 2.35 -7.01
N LEU A 171 -9.16 1.96 -6.23
CA LEU A 171 -7.84 2.57 -6.19
C LEU A 171 -6.82 1.69 -6.91
N PHE A 172 -6.07 2.27 -7.83
CA PHE A 172 -4.87 1.69 -8.41
C PHE A 172 -3.65 2.37 -7.81
N PHE A 173 -2.84 1.62 -7.09
CA PHE A 173 -1.56 2.07 -6.59
C PHE A 173 -0.45 1.49 -7.46
N CYS A 174 0.26 2.35 -8.18
CA CYS A 174 1.40 1.94 -8.99
C CYS A 174 2.66 2.69 -8.56
N ARG A 175 3.77 1.96 -8.48
CA ARG A 175 5.09 2.55 -8.32
C ARG A 175 6.06 1.90 -9.30
N LEU A 176 6.62 2.70 -10.21
CA LEU A 176 7.44 2.20 -11.31
C LEU A 176 8.64 3.10 -11.59
N ALA A 177 9.63 2.57 -12.32
CA ALA A 177 10.77 3.37 -12.76
C ALA A 177 10.33 4.42 -13.79
N SER A 178 10.89 5.61 -13.68
CA SER A 178 10.63 6.73 -14.59
C SER A 178 11.92 7.43 -15.00
N SER A 179 11.84 8.33 -15.97
CA SER A 179 12.94 9.22 -16.33
C SER A 179 12.84 10.58 -15.62
N ILE A 180 11.76 10.85 -14.89
CA ILE A 180 11.43 12.18 -14.34
C ILE A 180 12.53 12.68 -13.41
N GLY A 181 13.14 13.81 -13.80
CA GLY A 181 14.25 14.43 -13.05
C GLY A 181 15.61 13.78 -13.24
N MET A 182 15.71 12.82 -14.18
CA MET A 182 16.97 12.14 -14.51
C MET A 182 17.13 11.88 -16.01
N GLU A 183 16.45 12.63 -16.86
CA GLU A 183 16.31 12.38 -18.31
C GLU A 183 17.68 12.26 -19.04
N SER A 184 18.65 13.07 -18.61
CA SER A 184 20.01 13.07 -19.20
C SER A 184 20.95 11.99 -18.67
N ARG A 185 20.51 11.18 -17.70
CA ARG A 185 21.35 10.18 -17.01
C ARG A 185 21.21 8.78 -17.56
N PHE A 186 20.23 8.52 -18.41
CA PHE A 186 19.90 7.19 -18.91
C PHE A 186 20.40 6.99 -20.34
N THR A 187 20.92 5.79 -20.63
CA THR A 187 21.32 5.41 -21.98
C THR A 187 20.17 4.71 -22.67
N SER A 188 19.68 5.26 -23.78
CA SER A 188 18.59 4.66 -24.55
C SER A 188 19.02 3.33 -25.19
N LEU A 189 18.16 2.34 -25.07
CA LEU A 189 18.28 1.02 -25.72
C LEU A 189 17.25 0.84 -26.84
N GLY A 190 16.50 1.89 -27.15
CA GLY A 190 15.41 1.90 -28.13
C GLY A 190 14.03 1.94 -27.49
N GLY A 191 13.11 2.70 -28.08
CA GLY A 191 11.79 2.96 -27.51
C GLY A 191 11.91 3.56 -26.09
N ARG A 192 11.17 2.99 -25.14
CA ARG A 192 11.21 3.39 -23.73
C ARG A 192 12.08 2.46 -22.85
N ARG A 193 12.99 1.67 -23.48
CA ARG A 193 13.97 0.85 -22.76
C ARG A 193 15.25 1.63 -22.54
N PHE A 194 15.77 1.59 -21.32
CA PHE A 194 16.97 2.33 -20.92
C PHE A 194 17.87 1.49 -20.03
N ALA A 195 19.19 1.64 -20.21
CA ALA A 195 20.18 1.23 -19.23
C ALA A 195 20.34 2.34 -18.18
N LEU A 196 20.26 1.96 -16.90
CA LEU A 196 20.31 2.86 -15.77
C LEU A 196 21.73 2.86 -15.14
N PRO A 197 22.15 3.95 -14.47
CA PRO A 197 23.44 4.03 -13.78
C PRO A 197 23.63 2.97 -12.67
N ASP A 198 22.58 2.34 -12.18
CA ASP A 198 22.66 1.23 -11.22
C ASP A 198 22.96 -0.14 -11.87
N GLY A 199 23.20 -0.16 -13.19
CA GLY A 199 23.52 -1.36 -13.97
C GLY A 199 22.30 -2.17 -14.40
N THR A 200 21.08 -1.68 -14.15
CA THR A 200 19.86 -2.37 -14.55
C THR A 200 19.27 -1.79 -15.84
N GLU A 201 18.49 -2.60 -16.55
CA GLU A 201 17.71 -2.15 -17.70
C GLU A 201 16.24 -2.12 -17.35
N ARG A 202 15.54 -1.02 -17.67
CA ARG A 202 14.12 -0.82 -17.35
C ARG A 202 13.37 -0.16 -18.50
N PHE A 203 12.09 -0.45 -18.56
CA PHE A 203 11.13 0.38 -19.28
C PHE A 203 10.85 1.61 -18.43
N LEU A 204 11.07 2.81 -18.98
CA LEU A 204 10.88 4.06 -18.26
C LEU A 204 9.67 4.82 -18.81
N VAL A 205 8.93 5.42 -17.89
CA VAL A 205 7.87 6.36 -18.18
C VAL A 205 8.33 7.78 -17.85
N ASP A 206 7.70 8.76 -18.48
CA ASP A 206 7.81 10.18 -18.17
C ASP A 206 6.45 10.73 -17.72
N GLU A 207 6.41 11.98 -17.27
CA GLU A 207 5.17 12.59 -16.78
C GLU A 207 4.12 12.73 -17.89
N PRO A 208 4.41 13.26 -19.11
CA PRO A 208 3.43 13.34 -20.17
C PRO A 208 2.80 11.99 -20.50
N TYR A 209 3.60 10.93 -20.57
CA TYR A 209 3.12 9.59 -20.87
C TYR A 209 2.21 9.05 -19.77
N LEU A 210 2.54 9.26 -18.48
CA LEU A 210 1.67 8.86 -17.37
C LEU A 210 0.33 9.60 -17.39
N LEU A 211 0.32 10.88 -17.73
CA LEU A 211 -0.91 11.67 -17.84
C LEU A 211 -1.78 11.22 -19.03
N GLU A 212 -1.17 10.93 -20.18
CA GLU A 212 -1.85 10.33 -21.34
C GLU A 212 -2.49 8.99 -20.98
N LEU A 213 -1.71 8.09 -20.36
CA LEU A 213 -2.21 6.80 -19.90
C LEU A 213 -3.36 6.95 -18.88
N THR A 214 -3.27 7.90 -17.95
CA THR A 214 -4.33 8.18 -16.97
C THR A 214 -5.65 8.49 -17.69
N SER A 215 -5.60 9.37 -18.68
CA SER A 215 -6.76 9.74 -19.48
C SER A 215 -7.28 8.56 -20.33
N GLY A 216 -6.37 7.85 -21.01
CA GLY A 216 -6.71 6.71 -21.87
C GLY A 216 -7.32 5.52 -21.12
N LEU A 217 -7.01 5.35 -19.83
CA LEU A 217 -7.59 4.34 -18.95
C LEU A 217 -8.96 4.73 -18.39
N GLY A 218 -9.43 5.96 -18.59
CA GLY A 218 -10.61 6.49 -17.89
C GLY A 218 -10.37 6.61 -16.38
N GLY A 219 -9.14 6.94 -15.99
CA GLY A 219 -8.74 7.14 -14.60
C GLY A 219 -8.63 8.62 -14.24
N ALA A 220 -8.57 8.91 -12.95
CA ALA A 220 -8.23 10.22 -12.42
C ALA A 220 -7.10 10.10 -11.40
N LEU A 221 -6.17 11.06 -11.39
CA LEU A 221 -5.12 11.10 -10.38
C LEU A 221 -5.74 11.24 -8.99
N ALA A 222 -5.46 10.29 -8.11
CA ALA A 222 -5.83 10.38 -6.69
C ALA A 222 -4.81 11.19 -5.89
N ASP A 223 -3.57 11.27 -6.36
CA ASP A 223 -2.48 12.11 -5.88
C ASP A 223 -1.72 12.72 -7.05
N PRO A 224 -1.07 13.88 -6.88
CA PRO A 224 -0.02 14.32 -7.80
C PRO A 224 1.05 13.24 -7.94
N LEU A 225 1.66 13.14 -9.12
CA LEU A 225 2.80 12.24 -9.34
C LEU A 225 3.93 12.59 -8.36
N LYS A 226 4.48 11.57 -7.70
CA LYS A 226 5.58 11.73 -6.75
C LYS A 226 6.77 10.92 -7.23
N THR A 227 7.88 11.58 -7.53
CA THR A 227 9.11 10.92 -7.96
C THR A 227 10.17 10.99 -6.88
N THR A 228 10.83 9.87 -6.63
CA THR A 228 11.96 9.75 -5.71
C THR A 228 13.21 9.42 -6.52
N VAL A 229 14.17 10.33 -6.55
CA VAL A 229 15.50 10.12 -7.12
C VAL A 229 16.41 9.54 -6.05
N VAL A 230 17.13 8.46 -6.37
CA VAL A 230 18.06 7.78 -5.46
C VAL A 230 19.47 7.92 -5.98
N GLN A 231 20.26 8.83 -5.39
CA GLN A 231 21.69 9.04 -5.64
C GLN A 231 22.06 9.15 -7.13
N ASP A 232 21.23 9.80 -7.93
CA ASP A 232 21.40 9.93 -9.40
C ASP A 232 21.60 8.58 -10.13
N ARG A 233 21.17 7.47 -9.55
CA ARG A 233 21.31 6.13 -10.11
C ARG A 233 20.02 5.59 -10.71
N ARG A 234 18.90 5.97 -10.11
CA ARG A 234 17.55 5.56 -10.55
C ARG A 234 16.50 6.51 -9.98
N CYS A 235 15.36 6.54 -10.60
CA CYS A 235 14.19 7.18 -10.00
C CYS A 235 12.95 6.29 -10.11
N MET A 236 12.04 6.47 -9.17
CA MET A 236 10.78 5.74 -9.07
C MET A 236 9.66 6.74 -8.88
N THR A 237 8.63 6.63 -9.72
CA THR A 237 7.43 7.46 -9.63
C THR A 237 6.28 6.67 -9.02
N THR A 238 5.60 7.30 -8.08
CA THR A 238 4.35 6.82 -7.50
C THR A 238 3.19 7.44 -8.28
N TRP A 239 2.34 6.59 -8.84
CA TRP A 239 1.21 6.92 -9.69
C TRP A 239 -0.03 6.26 -9.11
N VAL A 240 -0.90 7.08 -8.50
CA VAL A 240 -2.10 6.60 -7.80
C VAL A 240 -3.33 7.12 -8.51
N LEU A 241 -4.19 6.20 -8.95
CA LEU A 241 -5.40 6.52 -9.72
C LEU A 241 -6.66 6.06 -9.00
N ARG A 242 -7.75 6.81 -9.24
CA ARG A 242 -9.12 6.35 -9.08
C ARG A 242 -9.66 5.94 -10.44
N LYS A 243 -10.28 4.77 -10.51
CA LYS A 243 -11.06 4.36 -11.69
C LYS A 243 -12.38 5.12 -11.68
N VAL A 244 -12.60 5.93 -12.70
CA VAL A 244 -13.88 6.64 -12.85
C VAL A 244 -14.98 5.62 -13.16
N ALA A 245 -16.18 5.81 -12.60
CA ALA A 245 -17.32 4.92 -12.77
C ALA A 245 -17.87 4.94 -14.19
#